data_bc20d4a4294f97e45306a827e97eb5a8
#
_entry.id   bc20d4a4294f97e45306a827e97eb5a8
#
_cell.length_a   1.000
_cell.length_b   1.000
_cell.length_c   1.000
_cell.angle_alpha   90.00
_cell.angle_beta   90.00
_cell.angle_gamma   90.00
#
_symmetry.space_group_name_H-M   'P 1'
#
loop_
_entity.id
_entity.type
_entity.pdbx_description
1 polymer ?
#
loop_
_entity_poly.entity_id
_entity_poly.type
_entity_poly.pdbx_seq_one_letter_code
_entity_poly.pdbx_strand_id
1 'polypeptide(L)'
;MKKNVIIDEKNFVIQKIYYNRKGGRVVEAVLNNIFSTIGSYMSNYVLIIALLGGGIWFSVKLGFIQVRGFGEGMRRTFGGLFSKKDKAGADGMSSFQALATAIAAQVGTGNIAGAATALAIGGPGAIFWMWIAAFLGMATIYAEAIMAQKYKQVGEDGVVTGGPVYYIRAAFKGGIGKALAAIFAVLIVLALGFMGNAVQSNSIAAAFHKAFGIPQWVMGLFVAVVALFVFLGGMERIAKITELIVPIMAAFYILGSLIVIFYNFKEIPYAFYSIVVGAFAPASIAGGAAGATVKLALTKGVARGLFSNEAGMGSTPHAHAVAKVDHPVEQGFVAMTGVFIDTFVILNLTALVIITTHSIPTGLTGAELSQYAFSTLYGKGGDIFIAVCMLFFAFSTIIGWYFFGQANVKYLFGAKAVKIYSVIVAVCVFLGSLAEVELVWTMQDTFNSLMVIPNILALFALSSVIKKVHDDYFQNFSKKKK
;
A
#
# COMPACT_ATOMS: atom_id res chain seq x y z
N MET A 1 -21.61 24.97 -42.02
CA MET A 1 -22.33 25.10 -40.73
C MET A 1 -22.18 23.81 -39.93
N LYS A 2 -21.20 23.71 -39.04
CA LYS A 2 -21.07 22.59 -38.09
C LYS A 2 -21.78 22.99 -36.80
N LYS A 3 -22.91 22.35 -36.51
CA LYS A 3 -23.59 22.49 -35.22
C LYS A 3 -22.77 21.71 -34.18
N ASN A 4 -22.12 22.42 -33.25
CA ASN A 4 -21.57 21.87 -32.04
C ASN A 4 -22.74 21.38 -31.18
N VAL A 5 -22.91 20.07 -31.09
CA VAL A 5 -23.81 19.46 -30.11
C VAL A 5 -23.06 19.45 -28.77
N ILE A 6 -23.34 20.42 -27.92
CA ILE A 6 -22.99 20.38 -26.51
C ILE A 6 -23.88 19.30 -25.92
N ILE A 7 -23.33 18.12 -25.72
CA ILE A 7 -24.00 17.04 -24.95
C ILE A 7 -23.95 17.45 -23.50
N ASP A 8 -25.09 17.82 -22.95
CA ASP A 8 -25.25 18.09 -21.52
C ASP A 8 -24.94 16.80 -20.74
N GLU A 9 -23.86 16.81 -19.95
CA GLU A 9 -23.41 15.65 -19.16
C GLU A 9 -24.53 15.03 -18.29
N LYS A 10 -25.49 15.84 -17.84
CA LYS A 10 -26.67 15.37 -17.09
C LYS A 10 -27.59 14.51 -17.94
N ASN A 11 -27.78 14.85 -19.22
CA ASN A 11 -28.62 14.06 -20.13
C ASN A 11 -27.95 12.75 -20.56
N PHE A 12 -26.62 12.71 -20.63
CA PHE A 12 -25.89 11.49 -20.97
C PHE A 12 -26.01 10.45 -19.84
N VAL A 13 -25.94 10.87 -18.58
CA VAL A 13 -26.14 10.01 -17.41
C VAL A 13 -27.57 9.47 -17.36
N ILE A 14 -28.57 10.31 -17.62
CA ILE A 14 -30.00 9.92 -17.63
C ILE A 14 -30.30 8.93 -18.78
N GLN A 15 -29.76 9.13 -19.97
CA GLN A 15 -29.94 8.21 -21.09
C GLN A 15 -29.28 6.86 -20.83
N LYS A 16 -28.09 6.81 -20.20
CA LYS A 16 -27.43 5.56 -19.79
C LYS A 16 -28.23 4.79 -18.72
N ILE A 17 -28.90 5.50 -17.85
CA ILE A 17 -29.80 4.92 -16.82
C ILE A 17 -31.05 4.29 -17.47
N TYR A 18 -31.64 4.92 -18.47
CA TYR A 18 -32.85 4.43 -19.12
C TYR A 18 -32.62 3.23 -20.07
N TYR A 19 -31.42 3.10 -20.64
CA TYR A 19 -31.12 2.03 -21.62
C TYR A 19 -30.74 0.68 -21.02
N ASN A 20 -30.54 0.58 -19.70
CA ASN A 20 -30.04 -0.64 -19.07
C ASN A 20 -31.12 -1.39 -18.27
N ARG A 21 -31.86 -2.28 -18.92
CA ARG A 21 -32.92 -3.15 -18.33
C ARG A 21 -32.43 -4.24 -17.35
N LYS A 22 -31.18 -4.20 -16.88
CA LYS A 22 -30.67 -5.12 -15.84
C LYS A 22 -30.27 -4.31 -14.60
N GLY A 23 -31.14 -4.34 -13.56
CA GLY A 23 -31.01 -3.53 -12.34
C GLY A 23 -29.63 -3.56 -11.64
N GLY A 24 -28.85 -4.61 -11.79
CA GLY A 24 -27.47 -4.70 -11.23
C GLY A 24 -26.48 -3.70 -11.83
N ARG A 25 -26.54 -3.45 -13.14
CA ARG A 25 -25.62 -2.50 -13.81
C ARG A 25 -25.93 -1.04 -13.48
N VAL A 26 -27.16 -0.72 -13.12
CA VAL A 26 -27.54 0.64 -12.68
C VAL A 26 -26.95 0.94 -11.31
N VAL A 27 -27.08 0.00 -10.37
CA VAL A 27 -26.51 0.14 -9.02
C VAL A 27 -25.00 0.29 -9.08
N GLU A 28 -24.35 -0.52 -9.90
CA GLU A 28 -22.91 -0.47 -10.09
C GLU A 28 -22.44 0.88 -10.68
N ALA A 29 -23.12 1.39 -11.70
CA ALA A 29 -22.81 2.70 -12.28
C ALA A 29 -23.02 3.85 -11.28
N VAL A 30 -24.06 3.80 -10.47
CA VAL A 30 -24.30 4.80 -9.41
C VAL A 30 -23.22 4.73 -8.34
N LEU A 31 -22.87 3.53 -7.87
CA LEU A 31 -21.79 3.35 -6.89
C LEU A 31 -20.45 3.85 -7.44
N ASN A 32 -20.11 3.46 -8.67
CA ASN A 32 -18.86 3.91 -9.31
C ASN A 32 -18.82 5.43 -9.44
N ASN A 33 -19.92 6.08 -9.79
CA ASN A 33 -19.99 7.55 -9.89
C ASN A 33 -19.80 8.23 -8.52
N ILE A 34 -20.46 7.72 -7.47
CA ILE A 34 -20.31 8.26 -6.11
C ILE A 34 -18.86 8.11 -5.63
N PHE A 35 -18.32 6.89 -5.69
CA PHE A 35 -16.97 6.62 -5.22
C PHE A 35 -15.90 7.31 -6.07
N SER A 36 -16.04 7.38 -7.38
CA SER A 36 -15.10 8.10 -8.24
C SER A 36 -15.09 9.61 -7.97
N THR A 37 -16.26 10.20 -7.71
CA THR A 37 -16.36 11.63 -7.37
C THR A 37 -15.65 11.94 -6.05
N ILE A 38 -15.97 11.19 -4.99
CA ILE A 38 -15.34 11.35 -3.68
C ILE A 38 -13.84 11.04 -3.78
N GLY A 39 -13.48 9.91 -4.37
CA GLY A 39 -12.10 9.47 -4.54
C GLY A 39 -11.26 10.45 -5.35
N SER A 40 -11.81 11.04 -6.42
CA SER A 40 -11.13 12.05 -7.23
C SER A 40 -10.85 13.33 -6.42
N TYR A 41 -11.84 13.82 -5.67
CA TYR A 41 -11.63 14.99 -4.82
C TYR A 41 -10.58 14.72 -3.75
N MET A 42 -10.67 13.58 -3.09
CA MET A 42 -9.73 13.17 -2.08
C MET A 42 -8.31 13.04 -2.62
N SER A 43 -8.13 12.32 -3.72
CA SER A 43 -6.80 12.07 -4.31
C SER A 43 -6.17 13.31 -4.92
N ASN A 44 -6.97 14.20 -5.52
CA ASN A 44 -6.45 15.40 -6.20
C ASN A 44 -6.05 16.52 -5.23
N TYR A 45 -6.62 16.55 -4.02
CA TYR A 45 -6.42 17.67 -3.09
C TYR A 45 -6.04 17.21 -1.69
N VAL A 46 -6.89 16.40 -1.05
CA VAL A 46 -6.74 16.10 0.38
C VAL A 46 -5.51 15.25 0.65
N LEU A 47 -5.30 14.18 -0.13
CA LEU A 47 -4.14 13.30 0.04
C LEU A 47 -2.82 14.03 -0.19
N ILE A 48 -2.75 14.83 -1.26
CA ILE A 48 -1.52 15.56 -1.61
C ILE A 48 -1.14 16.46 -0.42
N ILE A 49 -2.10 17.28 0.07
CA ILE A 49 -1.86 18.20 1.19
C ILE A 49 -1.54 17.44 2.47
N ALA A 50 -2.31 16.41 2.82
CA ALA A 50 -2.14 15.67 4.05
C ALA A 50 -0.81 14.89 4.09
N LEU A 51 -0.46 14.21 3.00
CA LEU A 51 0.73 13.35 2.95
C LEU A 51 2.01 14.13 2.73
N LEU A 52 2.05 15.01 1.73
CA LEU A 52 3.23 15.82 1.49
C LEU A 52 3.41 16.85 2.61
N GLY A 53 2.33 17.50 3.04
CA GLY A 53 2.36 18.46 4.16
C GLY A 53 2.76 17.79 5.49
N GLY A 54 2.17 16.63 5.80
CA GLY A 54 2.55 15.81 6.97
C GLY A 54 4.00 15.34 6.90
N GLY A 55 4.40 14.85 5.73
CA GLY A 55 5.78 14.40 5.49
C GLY A 55 6.81 15.52 5.63
N ILE A 56 6.53 16.71 5.10
CA ILE A 56 7.38 17.91 5.29
C ILE A 56 7.45 18.27 6.76
N TRP A 57 6.29 18.33 7.43
CA TRP A 57 6.21 18.68 8.86
C TRP A 57 7.08 17.74 9.71
N PHE A 58 6.92 16.43 9.57
CA PHE A 58 7.69 15.47 10.35
C PHE A 58 9.16 15.43 9.91
N SER A 59 9.49 15.62 8.63
CA SER A 59 10.87 15.73 8.19
C SER A 59 11.59 16.88 8.89
N VAL A 60 11.00 18.08 8.91
CA VAL A 60 11.59 19.25 9.55
C VAL A 60 11.63 19.07 11.07
N LYS A 61 10.50 18.67 11.68
CA LYS A 61 10.39 18.53 13.15
C LYS A 61 11.32 17.48 13.74
N LEU A 62 11.61 16.42 12.99
CA LEU A 62 12.50 15.32 13.40
C LEU A 62 13.91 15.45 12.82
N GLY A 63 14.26 16.62 12.23
CA GLY A 63 15.58 16.92 11.71
C GLY A 63 16.01 16.02 10.57
N PHE A 64 15.12 15.77 9.61
CA PHE A 64 15.32 14.90 8.44
C PHE A 64 15.79 13.49 8.84
N ILE A 65 15.06 12.87 9.76
CA ILE A 65 15.38 11.55 10.30
C ILE A 65 15.55 10.49 9.21
N GLN A 66 14.86 10.58 8.10
CA GLN A 66 14.97 9.69 6.94
C GLN A 66 16.37 9.74 6.28
N VAL A 67 17.14 10.80 6.50
CA VAL A 67 18.53 10.91 6.07
C VAL A 67 19.47 10.52 7.21
N ARG A 68 19.34 11.19 8.35
CA ARG A 68 20.25 11.03 9.50
C ARG A 68 20.14 9.65 10.17
N GLY A 69 18.95 9.06 10.17
CA GLY A 69 18.66 7.77 10.77
C GLY A 69 18.70 6.60 9.81
N PHE A 70 18.95 6.84 8.51
CA PHE A 70 18.86 5.80 7.48
C PHE A 70 19.80 4.62 7.73
N GLY A 71 21.06 4.89 8.05
CA GLY A 71 22.03 3.84 8.37
C GLY A 71 21.64 3.00 9.59
N GLU A 72 21.07 3.62 10.64
CA GLU A 72 20.55 2.91 11.80
C GLU A 72 19.32 2.05 11.42
N GLY A 73 18.44 2.56 10.56
CA GLY A 73 17.31 1.81 10.01
C GLY A 73 17.77 0.56 9.27
N MET A 74 18.71 0.70 8.35
CA MET A 74 19.30 -0.42 7.60
C MET A 74 19.94 -1.46 8.54
N ARG A 75 20.71 -1.00 9.52
CA ARG A 75 21.37 -1.86 10.50
C ARG A 75 20.37 -2.67 11.32
N ARG A 76 19.28 -2.05 11.80
CA ARG A 76 18.25 -2.73 12.59
C ARG A 76 17.40 -3.68 11.76
N THR A 77 17.11 -3.32 10.53
CA THR A 77 16.35 -4.14 9.59
C THR A 77 17.12 -5.41 9.24
N PHE A 78 18.35 -5.27 8.75
CA PHE A 78 19.12 -6.42 8.24
C PHE A 78 19.94 -7.11 9.32
N GLY A 79 20.36 -6.43 10.39
CA GLY A 79 21.03 -7.03 11.53
C GLY A 79 20.20 -8.02 12.32
N GLY A 80 18.87 -7.89 12.27
CA GLY A 80 17.93 -8.83 12.90
C GLY A 80 17.61 -10.10 12.11
N LEU A 81 17.95 -10.14 10.81
CA LEU A 81 17.67 -11.27 9.90
C LEU A 81 18.22 -12.62 10.40
N PHE A 82 19.35 -12.59 11.09
CA PHE A 82 20.03 -13.80 11.58
C PHE A 82 19.86 -14.02 13.08
N SER A 83 19.07 -13.20 13.77
CA SER A 83 18.85 -13.32 15.20
C SER A 83 17.72 -14.33 15.49
N LYS A 84 18.07 -15.47 16.08
CA LYS A 84 17.12 -16.54 16.45
C LYS A 84 16.30 -16.26 17.72
N LYS A 85 16.39 -15.06 18.33
CA LYS A 85 16.01 -14.87 19.73
C LYS A 85 14.53 -14.69 20.02
N ASP A 86 13.69 -14.26 19.06
CA ASP A 86 12.30 -13.92 19.38
C ASP A 86 11.30 -14.58 18.42
N LYS A 87 10.51 -15.53 18.93
CA LYS A 87 9.36 -16.08 18.21
C LYS A 87 8.12 -15.22 18.46
N ALA A 88 7.21 -15.18 17.48
CA ALA A 88 5.89 -14.57 17.66
C ALA A 88 5.11 -15.36 18.74
N GLY A 89 4.37 -14.63 19.57
CA GLY A 89 3.53 -15.18 20.63
C GLY A 89 2.52 -14.14 21.12
N ALA A 90 1.83 -14.44 22.21
CA ALA A 90 0.85 -13.53 22.80
C ALA A 90 1.46 -12.15 23.16
N ASP A 91 2.72 -12.13 23.54
CA ASP A 91 3.50 -10.95 23.91
C ASP A 91 4.04 -10.14 22.70
N GLY A 92 3.76 -10.57 21.47
CA GLY A 92 4.09 -9.86 20.23
C GLY A 92 4.95 -10.66 19.24
N MET A 93 5.54 -9.94 18.28
CA MET A 93 6.41 -10.42 17.22
C MET A 93 7.84 -9.94 17.42
N SER A 94 8.84 -10.60 16.82
CA SER A 94 10.16 -9.99 16.69
C SER A 94 10.09 -8.73 15.81
N SER A 95 11.06 -7.82 15.93
CA SER A 95 11.12 -6.62 15.09
C SER A 95 11.16 -6.97 13.59
N PHE A 96 11.85 -8.06 13.23
CA PHE A 96 11.91 -8.54 11.86
C PHE A 96 10.57 -9.13 11.37
N GLN A 97 9.89 -9.92 12.21
CA GLN A 97 8.55 -10.44 11.87
C GLN A 97 7.52 -9.33 11.70
N ALA A 98 7.57 -8.30 12.55
CA ALA A 98 6.73 -7.12 12.43
C ALA A 98 7.01 -6.34 11.13
N LEU A 99 8.30 -6.19 10.77
CA LEU A 99 8.68 -5.60 9.48
C LEU A 99 8.22 -6.47 8.32
N ALA A 100 8.45 -7.78 8.36
CA ALA A 100 8.01 -8.69 7.31
C ALA A 100 6.48 -8.64 7.12
N THR A 101 5.72 -8.53 8.21
CA THR A 101 4.26 -8.35 8.16
C THR A 101 3.87 -7.00 7.56
N ALA A 102 4.60 -5.92 7.88
CA ALA A 102 4.39 -4.60 7.30
C ALA A 102 4.76 -4.59 5.79
N ILE A 103 5.91 -5.14 5.42
CA ILE A 103 6.33 -5.26 4.01
C ILE A 103 5.38 -6.18 3.23
N ALA A 104 4.88 -7.26 3.83
CA ALA A 104 3.86 -8.11 3.20
C ALA A 104 2.60 -7.31 2.82
N ALA A 105 2.21 -6.34 3.64
CA ALA A 105 1.11 -5.44 3.34
C ALA A 105 1.47 -4.42 2.26
N GLN A 106 2.65 -3.81 2.34
CA GLN A 106 3.11 -2.76 1.44
C GLN A 106 3.43 -3.30 0.04
N VAL A 107 4.24 -4.37 -0.04
CA VAL A 107 4.70 -4.94 -1.33
C VAL A 107 3.64 -5.89 -1.89
N GLY A 108 2.71 -5.34 -2.64
CA GLY A 108 1.57 -6.03 -3.23
C GLY A 108 1.33 -5.65 -4.69
N THR A 109 0.05 -5.62 -5.08
CA THR A 109 -0.35 -5.17 -6.43
C THR A 109 0.08 -3.74 -6.71
N GLY A 110 0.28 -2.90 -5.68
CA GLY A 110 0.75 -1.52 -5.80
C GLY A 110 2.08 -1.40 -6.53
N ASN A 111 3.03 -2.27 -6.21
CA ASN A 111 4.37 -2.26 -6.78
C ASN A 111 4.42 -2.72 -8.23
N ILE A 112 3.53 -3.60 -8.66
CA ILE A 112 3.49 -4.15 -10.03
C ILE A 112 2.41 -3.42 -10.83
N ALA A 113 1.14 -3.60 -10.49
CA ALA A 113 0.02 -3.03 -11.23
C ALA A 113 -0.17 -1.54 -10.95
N GLY A 114 0.04 -1.08 -9.71
CA GLY A 114 -0.09 0.33 -9.33
C GLY A 114 0.96 1.21 -10.00
N ALA A 115 2.24 0.80 -10.01
CA ALA A 115 3.32 1.49 -10.70
C ALA A 115 3.07 1.56 -12.21
N ALA A 116 2.65 0.44 -12.82
CA ALA A 116 2.30 0.38 -14.24
C ALA A 116 1.12 1.32 -14.57
N THR A 117 0.09 1.36 -13.73
CA THR A 117 -1.04 2.29 -13.90
C THR A 117 -0.60 3.76 -13.79
N ALA A 118 0.29 4.07 -12.85
CA ALA A 118 0.81 5.43 -12.72
C ALA A 118 1.60 5.86 -13.96
N LEU A 119 2.42 4.96 -14.51
CA LEU A 119 3.16 5.19 -15.76
C LEU A 119 2.23 5.33 -16.97
N ALA A 120 1.20 4.49 -17.08
CA ALA A 120 0.25 4.53 -18.17
C ALA A 120 -0.56 5.84 -18.22
N ILE A 121 -0.90 6.42 -17.06
CA ILE A 121 -1.76 7.61 -16.98
C ILE A 121 -0.93 8.89 -16.78
N GLY A 122 0.02 8.85 -15.86
CA GLY A 122 0.84 10.01 -15.46
C GLY A 122 2.17 10.15 -16.19
N GLY A 123 2.53 9.13 -16.98
CA GLY A 123 3.84 9.04 -17.64
C GLY A 123 4.98 8.77 -16.66
N PRO A 124 6.23 8.72 -17.15
CA PRO A 124 7.42 8.47 -16.32
C PRO A 124 7.55 9.41 -15.13
N GLY A 125 7.13 10.67 -15.27
CA GLY A 125 7.17 11.67 -14.20
C GLY A 125 6.37 11.28 -12.93
N ALA A 126 5.39 10.39 -13.04
CA ALA A 126 4.67 9.90 -11.87
C ALA A 126 5.60 9.18 -10.87
N ILE A 127 6.65 8.51 -11.36
CA ILE A 127 7.65 7.84 -10.52
C ILE A 127 8.46 8.84 -9.70
N PHE A 128 8.81 10.00 -10.27
CA PHE A 128 9.47 11.08 -9.52
C PHE A 128 8.62 11.51 -8.31
N TRP A 129 7.32 11.72 -8.53
CA TRP A 129 6.41 12.12 -7.46
C TRP A 129 6.15 11.00 -6.44
N MET A 130 6.24 9.72 -6.85
CA MET A 130 6.27 8.59 -5.91
C MET A 130 7.52 8.64 -5.02
N TRP A 131 8.70 8.95 -5.58
CA TRP A 131 9.93 9.09 -4.78
C TRP A 131 9.83 10.22 -3.76
N ILE A 132 9.31 11.37 -4.17
CA ILE A 132 9.10 12.51 -3.25
C ILE A 132 8.12 12.14 -2.14
N ALA A 133 6.98 11.53 -2.49
CA ALA A 133 5.99 11.10 -1.52
C ALA A 133 6.57 10.05 -0.54
N ALA A 134 7.33 9.07 -1.03
CA ALA A 134 7.97 8.06 -0.21
C ALA A 134 9.06 8.65 0.71
N PHE A 135 9.93 9.53 0.18
CA PHE A 135 10.95 10.19 0.97
C PHE A 135 10.36 10.98 2.14
N LEU A 136 9.32 11.75 1.88
CA LEU A 136 8.62 12.49 2.92
C LEU A 136 7.82 11.53 3.83
N GLY A 137 7.20 10.51 3.24
CA GLY A 137 6.46 9.46 3.94
C GLY A 137 7.31 8.67 4.94
N MET A 138 8.61 8.48 4.67
CA MET A 138 9.54 7.84 5.61
C MET A 138 9.55 8.52 6.99
N ALA A 139 9.47 9.86 7.05
CA ALA A 139 9.39 10.58 8.32
C ALA A 139 8.01 10.43 8.98
N THR A 140 6.94 10.34 8.18
CA THR A 140 5.58 10.13 8.69
C THR A 140 5.43 8.72 9.28
N ILE A 141 5.85 7.68 8.57
CA ILE A 141 5.72 6.30 9.07
C ILE A 141 6.60 6.05 10.30
N TYR A 142 7.76 6.73 10.38
CA TYR A 142 8.58 6.74 11.59
C TYR A 142 7.79 7.27 12.79
N ALA A 143 7.08 8.38 12.61
CA ALA A 143 6.22 8.96 13.65
C ALA A 143 5.04 8.03 14.00
N GLU A 144 4.41 7.42 13.00
CA GLU A 144 3.34 6.43 13.17
C GLU A 144 3.78 5.24 14.01
N ALA A 145 4.92 4.63 13.67
CA ALA A 145 5.45 3.47 14.38
C ALA A 145 5.83 3.78 15.83
N ILE A 146 6.40 4.97 16.10
CA ILE A 146 6.68 5.44 17.45
C ILE A 146 5.37 5.55 18.26
N MET A 147 4.33 6.14 17.69
CA MET A 147 3.05 6.28 18.40
C MET A 147 2.36 4.93 18.59
N ALA A 148 2.43 4.04 17.61
CA ALA A 148 1.90 2.69 17.72
C ALA A 148 2.56 1.90 18.85
N GLN A 149 3.88 1.98 18.97
CA GLN A 149 4.63 1.35 20.05
C GLN A 149 4.34 1.99 21.43
N LYS A 150 4.25 3.32 21.47
CA LYS A 150 4.01 4.05 22.73
C LYS A 150 2.63 3.77 23.31
N TYR A 151 1.62 3.59 22.47
CA TYR A 151 0.22 3.44 22.89
C TYR A 151 -0.33 2.01 22.68
N LYS A 152 0.54 1.03 22.44
CA LYS A 152 0.14 -0.39 22.39
C LYS A 152 -0.44 -0.84 23.72
N GLN A 153 -1.34 -1.82 23.67
CA GLN A 153 -2.03 -2.36 24.83
C GLN A 153 -2.02 -3.88 24.80
N VAL A 154 -2.30 -4.50 25.94
CA VAL A 154 -2.63 -5.92 26.03
C VAL A 154 -4.15 -6.04 25.94
N GLY A 155 -4.65 -6.85 25.00
CA GLY A 155 -6.08 -7.09 24.86
C GLY A 155 -6.63 -7.96 25.98
N GLU A 156 -7.98 -8.07 26.05
CA GLU A 156 -8.66 -8.94 27.02
C GLU A 156 -8.26 -10.42 26.89
N ASP A 157 -7.81 -10.83 25.72
CA ASP A 157 -7.29 -12.16 25.41
C ASP A 157 -5.81 -12.36 25.80
N GLY A 158 -5.18 -11.39 26.46
CA GLY A 158 -3.78 -11.41 26.82
C GLY A 158 -2.81 -11.13 25.65
N VAL A 159 -3.31 -10.88 24.44
CA VAL A 159 -2.50 -10.65 23.24
C VAL A 159 -2.20 -9.17 23.07
N VAL A 160 -0.93 -8.83 22.79
CA VAL A 160 -0.53 -7.47 22.48
C VAL A 160 -1.22 -6.98 21.20
N THR A 161 -1.77 -5.79 21.27
CA THR A 161 -2.45 -5.11 20.15
C THR A 161 -2.09 -3.63 20.15
N GLY A 162 -2.27 -2.97 18.99
CA GLY A 162 -2.00 -1.54 18.86
C GLY A 162 -2.41 -1.04 17.49
N GLY A 163 -2.06 0.20 17.20
CA GLY A 163 -2.37 0.86 15.94
C GLY A 163 -3.05 2.21 16.16
N PRO A 164 -3.52 2.87 15.08
CA PRO A 164 -4.03 4.24 15.15
C PRO A 164 -5.17 4.47 16.13
N VAL A 165 -6.09 3.52 16.29
CA VAL A 165 -7.24 3.69 17.19
C VAL A 165 -6.81 4.05 18.62
N TYR A 166 -5.68 3.56 19.07
CA TYR A 166 -5.16 3.82 20.43
C TYR A 166 -4.53 5.20 20.53
N TYR A 167 -3.71 5.61 19.58
CA TYR A 167 -3.12 6.94 19.63
C TYR A 167 -4.07 8.05 19.17
N ILE A 168 -5.09 7.77 18.32
CA ILE A 168 -6.18 8.71 18.03
C ILE A 168 -6.95 9.04 19.33
N ARG A 169 -7.26 8.04 20.15
CA ARG A 169 -7.89 8.24 21.46
C ARG A 169 -7.00 9.01 22.44
N ALA A 170 -5.70 8.86 22.33
CA ALA A 170 -4.74 9.61 23.15
C ALA A 170 -4.60 11.07 22.66
N ALA A 171 -4.70 11.31 21.37
CA ALA A 171 -4.65 12.63 20.75
C ALA A 171 -5.89 13.47 21.07
N PHE A 172 -7.07 12.85 21.03
CA PHE A 172 -8.36 13.49 21.21
C PHE A 172 -9.10 12.86 22.40
N LYS A 173 -9.23 13.61 23.50
CA LYS A 173 -9.88 13.12 24.71
C LYS A 173 -11.41 13.06 24.55
N GLY A 174 -12.06 12.22 25.36
CA GLY A 174 -13.52 12.16 25.48
C GLY A 174 -14.22 11.53 24.27
N GLY A 175 -15.41 12.05 23.94
CA GLY A 175 -16.28 11.54 22.89
C GLY A 175 -15.69 11.67 21.48
N ILE A 176 -15.00 12.77 21.20
CA ILE A 176 -14.38 13.04 19.88
C ILE A 176 -13.32 11.98 19.56
N GLY A 177 -12.44 11.67 20.53
CA GLY A 177 -11.41 10.65 20.31
C GLY A 177 -11.99 9.24 20.08
N LYS A 178 -13.08 8.90 20.82
CA LYS A 178 -13.79 7.63 20.60
C LYS A 178 -14.42 7.58 19.20
N ALA A 179 -15.07 8.66 18.75
CA ALA A 179 -15.72 8.72 17.44
C ALA A 179 -14.69 8.64 16.30
N LEU A 180 -13.60 9.43 16.35
CA LEU A 180 -12.56 9.41 15.33
C LEU A 180 -11.86 8.04 15.25
N ALA A 181 -11.59 7.40 16.40
CA ALA A 181 -11.02 6.06 16.43
C ALA A 181 -11.97 5.01 15.85
N ALA A 182 -13.27 5.09 16.13
CA ALA A 182 -14.27 4.21 15.56
C ALA A 182 -14.41 4.42 14.04
N ILE A 183 -14.43 5.68 13.58
CA ILE A 183 -14.45 6.01 12.15
C ILE A 183 -13.20 5.42 11.45
N PHE A 184 -12.01 5.63 12.01
CA PHE A 184 -10.79 5.02 11.47
C PHE A 184 -10.89 3.51 11.41
N ALA A 185 -11.35 2.86 12.50
CA ALA A 185 -11.47 1.41 12.57
C ALA A 185 -12.44 0.85 11.51
N VAL A 186 -13.58 1.51 11.28
CA VAL A 186 -14.52 1.13 10.21
C VAL A 186 -13.88 1.32 8.85
N LEU A 187 -13.26 2.47 8.60
CA LEU A 187 -12.64 2.78 7.31
C LEU A 187 -11.53 1.79 6.95
N ILE A 188 -10.65 1.40 7.87
CA ILE A 188 -9.57 0.44 7.58
C ILE A 188 -10.12 -0.97 7.33
N VAL A 189 -11.19 -1.38 8.01
CA VAL A 189 -11.85 -2.67 7.74
C VAL A 189 -12.45 -2.67 6.34
N LEU A 190 -13.11 -1.59 5.92
CA LEU A 190 -13.67 -1.45 4.58
C LEU A 190 -12.57 -1.35 3.52
N ALA A 191 -11.57 -0.48 3.76
CA ALA A 191 -10.48 -0.20 2.82
C ALA A 191 -9.60 -1.42 2.58
N LEU A 192 -9.02 -1.98 3.63
CA LEU A 192 -8.02 -3.04 3.53
C LEU A 192 -8.63 -4.42 3.72
N GLY A 193 -9.48 -4.55 4.75
CA GLY A 193 -10.09 -5.83 5.09
C GLY A 193 -10.98 -6.39 3.98
N PHE A 194 -11.73 -5.55 3.29
CA PHE A 194 -12.67 -5.99 2.25
C PHE A 194 -12.21 -5.56 0.85
N MET A 195 -12.26 -4.27 0.53
CA MET A 195 -12.02 -3.80 -0.83
C MET A 195 -10.59 -4.05 -1.28
N GLY A 196 -9.61 -3.78 -0.43
CA GLY A 196 -8.22 -4.03 -0.73
C GLY A 196 -7.91 -5.50 -0.98
N ASN A 197 -8.41 -6.37 -0.13
CA ASN A 197 -8.25 -7.81 -0.33
C ASN A 197 -8.95 -8.31 -1.61
N ALA A 198 -10.08 -7.70 -2.00
CA ALA A 198 -10.72 -7.95 -3.28
C ALA A 198 -9.85 -7.52 -4.48
N VAL A 199 -9.21 -6.34 -4.41
CA VAL A 199 -8.24 -5.87 -5.43
C VAL A 199 -7.07 -6.86 -5.59
N GLN A 200 -6.50 -7.31 -4.46
CA GLN A 200 -5.38 -8.26 -4.50
C GLN A 200 -5.78 -9.57 -5.18
N SER A 201 -6.92 -10.15 -4.78
CA SER A 201 -7.42 -11.39 -5.35
C SER A 201 -7.78 -11.26 -6.83
N ASN A 202 -8.42 -10.15 -7.21
CA ASN A 202 -8.73 -9.83 -8.59
C ASN A 202 -7.48 -9.80 -9.46
N SER A 203 -6.43 -9.12 -9.00
CA SER A 203 -5.17 -9.00 -9.72
C SER A 203 -4.44 -10.35 -9.88
N ILE A 204 -4.46 -11.21 -8.84
CA ILE A 204 -3.94 -12.58 -8.95
C ILE A 204 -4.71 -13.35 -10.03
N ALA A 205 -6.05 -13.33 -9.94
CA ALA A 205 -6.92 -14.11 -10.85
C ALA A 205 -6.76 -13.66 -12.30
N ALA A 206 -6.69 -12.34 -12.55
CA ALA A 206 -6.47 -11.78 -13.88
C ALA A 206 -5.09 -12.16 -14.45
N ALA A 207 -4.02 -12.06 -13.65
CA ALA A 207 -2.67 -12.41 -14.08
C ALA A 207 -2.54 -13.91 -14.44
N PHE A 208 -3.15 -14.80 -13.62
CA PHE A 208 -3.16 -16.24 -13.89
C PHE A 208 -4.04 -16.61 -15.08
N HIS A 209 -5.15 -15.92 -15.27
CA HIS A 209 -5.98 -16.12 -16.46
C HIS A 209 -5.19 -15.79 -17.73
N LYS A 210 -4.48 -14.67 -17.77
CA LYS A 210 -3.66 -14.27 -18.90
C LYS A 210 -2.49 -15.23 -19.15
N ALA A 211 -1.77 -15.65 -18.10
CA ALA A 211 -0.58 -16.48 -18.23
C ALA A 211 -0.87 -17.95 -18.56
N PHE A 212 -1.93 -18.52 -17.97
CA PHE A 212 -2.21 -19.96 -17.99
C PHE A 212 -3.60 -20.33 -18.53
N GLY A 213 -4.49 -19.35 -18.79
CA GLY A 213 -5.88 -19.60 -19.15
C GLY A 213 -6.75 -20.14 -18.02
N ILE A 214 -6.26 -20.07 -16.76
CA ILE A 214 -7.02 -20.56 -15.60
C ILE A 214 -8.23 -19.64 -15.36
N PRO A 215 -9.45 -20.18 -15.24
CA PRO A 215 -10.63 -19.36 -14.93
C PRO A 215 -10.45 -18.58 -13.63
N GLN A 216 -10.87 -17.30 -13.60
CA GLN A 216 -10.67 -16.41 -12.45
C GLN A 216 -11.29 -16.96 -11.16
N TRP A 217 -12.46 -17.61 -11.24
CA TRP A 217 -13.12 -18.20 -10.08
C TRP A 217 -12.31 -19.34 -9.44
N VAL A 218 -11.54 -20.10 -10.22
CA VAL A 218 -10.68 -21.18 -9.72
C VAL A 218 -9.56 -20.58 -8.87
N MET A 219 -8.87 -19.56 -9.42
CA MET A 219 -7.82 -18.87 -8.67
C MET A 219 -8.37 -18.14 -7.45
N GLY A 220 -9.52 -17.47 -7.58
CA GLY A 220 -10.17 -16.79 -6.46
C GLY A 220 -10.53 -17.76 -5.33
N LEU A 221 -11.08 -18.93 -5.64
CA LEU A 221 -11.40 -19.96 -4.67
C LEU A 221 -10.13 -20.51 -3.99
N PHE A 222 -9.10 -20.79 -4.77
CA PHE A 222 -7.81 -21.24 -4.24
C PHE A 222 -7.22 -20.23 -3.25
N VAL A 223 -7.14 -18.95 -3.64
CA VAL A 223 -6.62 -17.87 -2.79
C VAL A 223 -7.46 -17.71 -1.53
N ALA A 224 -8.80 -17.74 -1.64
CA ALA A 224 -9.70 -17.60 -0.49
C ALA A 224 -9.55 -18.73 0.52
N VAL A 225 -9.44 -19.98 0.08
CA VAL A 225 -9.28 -21.16 0.95
C VAL A 225 -7.94 -21.11 1.67
N VAL A 226 -6.84 -20.81 0.94
CA VAL A 226 -5.51 -20.72 1.54
C VAL A 226 -5.43 -19.54 2.52
N ALA A 227 -6.02 -18.40 2.16
CA ALA A 227 -6.09 -17.23 3.03
C ALA A 227 -6.87 -17.53 4.33
N LEU A 228 -8.04 -18.18 4.23
CA LEU A 228 -8.82 -18.57 5.40
C LEU A 228 -8.04 -19.49 6.35
N PHE A 229 -7.30 -20.46 5.79
CA PHE A 229 -6.44 -21.32 6.57
C PHE A 229 -5.38 -20.53 7.34
N VAL A 230 -4.78 -19.50 6.72
CA VAL A 230 -3.81 -18.61 7.37
C VAL A 230 -4.47 -17.78 8.46
N PHE A 231 -5.63 -17.16 8.17
CA PHE A 231 -6.35 -16.28 9.08
C PHE A 231 -6.74 -16.98 10.39
N LEU A 232 -7.23 -18.21 10.30
CA LEU A 232 -7.62 -19.01 11.46
C LEU A 232 -6.43 -19.39 12.37
N GLY A 233 -5.20 -19.25 11.89
CA GLY A 233 -3.98 -19.47 12.69
C GLY A 233 -3.53 -18.27 13.51
N GLY A 234 -4.19 -17.12 13.37
CA GLY A 234 -3.91 -15.91 14.12
C GLY A 234 -2.52 -15.30 13.87
N MET A 235 -2.09 -14.44 14.79
CA MET A 235 -0.86 -13.65 14.68
C MET A 235 0.40 -14.50 14.48
N GLU A 236 0.51 -15.62 15.16
CA GLU A 236 1.68 -16.51 15.06
C GLU A 236 1.87 -17.07 13.66
N ARG A 237 0.78 -17.56 13.03
CA ARG A 237 0.82 -18.11 11.67
C ARG A 237 1.07 -17.02 10.64
N ILE A 238 0.44 -15.86 10.80
CA ILE A 238 0.66 -14.69 9.95
C ILE A 238 2.14 -14.31 9.99
N ALA A 239 2.71 -14.10 11.17
CA ALA A 239 4.12 -13.73 11.34
C ALA A 239 5.07 -14.74 10.70
N LYS A 240 4.84 -16.04 10.89
CA LYS A 240 5.68 -17.10 10.35
C LYS A 240 5.63 -17.17 8.83
N ILE A 241 4.45 -16.98 8.24
CA ILE A 241 4.27 -17.02 6.79
C ILE A 241 4.87 -15.77 6.12
N THR A 242 4.62 -14.57 6.68
CA THR A 242 5.19 -13.34 6.14
C THR A 242 6.71 -13.28 6.26
N GLU A 243 7.27 -13.77 7.38
CA GLU A 243 8.72 -13.89 7.59
C GLU A 243 9.39 -14.75 6.52
N LEU A 244 8.73 -15.81 6.05
CA LEU A 244 9.23 -16.71 5.02
C LEU A 244 9.01 -16.16 3.60
N ILE A 245 7.79 -15.71 3.30
CA ILE A 245 7.40 -15.33 1.94
C ILE A 245 8.09 -14.03 1.50
N VAL A 246 8.17 -13.03 2.37
CA VAL A 246 8.64 -11.68 1.99
C VAL A 246 10.07 -11.68 1.44
N PRO A 247 11.07 -12.29 2.08
CA PRO A 247 12.42 -12.32 1.50
C PRO A 247 12.50 -13.09 0.18
N ILE A 248 11.76 -14.21 0.07
CA ILE A 248 11.76 -15.06 -1.13
C ILE A 248 11.13 -14.31 -2.31
N MET A 249 9.95 -13.70 -2.10
CA MET A 249 9.28 -12.95 -3.16
C MET A 249 10.09 -11.74 -3.62
N ALA A 250 10.71 -11.02 -2.67
CA ALA A 250 11.54 -9.87 -2.98
C ALA A 250 12.77 -10.29 -3.79
N ALA A 251 13.49 -11.32 -3.36
CA ALA A 251 14.67 -11.82 -4.07
C ALA A 251 14.31 -12.30 -5.49
N PHE A 252 13.24 -13.05 -5.64
CA PHE A 252 12.77 -13.55 -6.94
C PHE A 252 12.43 -12.41 -7.90
N TYR A 253 11.68 -11.40 -7.41
CA TYR A 253 11.31 -10.24 -8.21
C TYR A 253 12.50 -9.35 -8.56
N ILE A 254 13.39 -9.08 -7.60
CA ILE A 254 14.59 -8.27 -7.81
C ILE A 254 15.47 -8.92 -8.88
N LEU A 255 15.76 -10.22 -8.77
CA LEU A 255 16.61 -10.92 -9.73
C LEU A 255 16.01 -10.90 -11.13
N GLY A 256 14.72 -11.24 -11.28
CA GLY A 256 14.06 -11.21 -12.58
C GLY A 256 14.01 -9.82 -13.20
N SER A 257 13.76 -8.78 -12.39
CA SER A 257 13.75 -7.39 -12.87
C SER A 257 15.14 -6.90 -13.29
N LEU A 258 16.17 -7.22 -12.51
CA LEU A 258 17.56 -6.84 -12.83
C LEU A 258 18.02 -7.45 -14.14
N ILE A 259 17.65 -8.69 -14.46
CA ILE A 259 17.99 -9.31 -15.74
C ILE A 259 17.43 -8.50 -16.91
N VAL A 260 16.14 -8.07 -16.84
CA VAL A 260 15.53 -7.25 -17.91
C VAL A 260 16.21 -5.88 -18.01
N ILE A 261 16.49 -5.24 -16.87
CA ILE A 261 17.14 -3.92 -16.82
C ILE A 261 18.56 -3.99 -17.37
N PHE A 262 19.34 -5.01 -17.00
CA PHE A 262 20.71 -5.19 -17.52
C PHE A 262 20.74 -5.54 -18.99
N TYR A 263 19.76 -6.30 -19.49
CA TYR A 263 19.63 -6.53 -20.93
C TYR A 263 19.40 -5.23 -21.69
N ASN A 264 18.64 -4.30 -21.12
CA ASN A 264 18.33 -2.99 -21.69
C ASN A 264 19.19 -1.87 -21.05
N PHE A 265 20.41 -2.15 -20.60
CA PHE A 265 21.22 -1.20 -19.80
C PHE A 265 21.47 0.14 -20.50
N LYS A 266 21.48 0.16 -21.84
CA LYS A 266 21.65 1.39 -22.65
C LYS A 266 20.48 2.37 -22.48
N GLU A 267 19.32 1.89 -22.08
CA GLU A 267 18.11 2.69 -21.85
C GLU A 267 18.02 3.25 -20.41
N ILE A 268 18.89 2.83 -19.50
CA ILE A 268 18.89 3.32 -18.11
C ILE A 268 19.04 4.84 -18.03
N PRO A 269 19.99 5.50 -18.74
CA PRO A 269 20.09 6.96 -18.71
C PRO A 269 18.82 7.65 -19.20
N TYR A 270 18.21 7.12 -20.27
CA TYR A 270 16.92 7.62 -20.78
C TYR A 270 15.80 7.43 -19.74
N ALA A 271 15.75 6.29 -19.03
CA ALA A 271 14.75 6.04 -18.01
C ALA A 271 14.80 7.10 -16.89
N PHE A 272 15.98 7.37 -16.34
CA PHE A 272 16.13 8.40 -15.31
C PHE A 272 15.86 9.81 -15.85
N TYR A 273 16.32 10.13 -17.06
CA TYR A 273 15.99 11.38 -17.73
C TYR A 273 14.47 11.57 -17.87
N SER A 274 13.77 10.54 -18.35
CA SER A 274 12.32 10.60 -18.58
C SER A 274 11.52 10.71 -17.26
N ILE A 275 11.99 10.10 -16.18
CA ILE A 275 11.40 10.24 -14.85
C ILE A 275 11.53 11.67 -14.33
N VAL A 276 12.73 12.26 -14.40
CA VAL A 276 12.98 13.61 -13.86
C VAL A 276 12.32 14.68 -14.74
N VAL A 277 12.56 14.65 -16.04
CA VAL A 277 12.00 15.65 -16.98
C VAL A 277 10.49 15.48 -17.09
N GLY A 278 10.00 14.23 -17.14
CA GLY A 278 8.57 13.94 -17.21
C GLY A 278 7.76 14.42 -16.00
N ALA A 279 8.41 14.64 -14.86
CA ALA A 279 7.74 15.19 -13.68
C ALA A 279 7.30 16.65 -13.86
N PHE A 280 8.00 17.42 -14.71
CA PHE A 280 7.80 18.85 -14.89
C PHE A 280 7.40 19.22 -16.34
N ALA A 281 7.77 18.39 -17.31
CA ALA A 281 7.49 18.58 -18.74
C ALA A 281 7.12 17.25 -19.41
N PRO A 282 6.01 16.59 -19.04
CA PRO A 282 5.67 15.23 -19.53
C PRO A 282 5.47 15.17 -21.05
N ALA A 283 5.02 16.26 -21.67
CA ALA A 283 4.86 16.34 -23.14
C ALA A 283 6.20 16.29 -23.91
N SER A 284 7.33 16.53 -23.23
CA SER A 284 8.68 16.46 -23.83
C SER A 284 9.24 15.05 -23.89
N ILE A 285 8.56 14.06 -23.30
CA ILE A 285 9.05 12.69 -23.22
C ILE A 285 8.54 11.87 -24.41
N ALA A 286 9.45 11.50 -25.30
CA ALA A 286 9.15 10.62 -26.42
C ALA A 286 8.75 9.21 -25.88
N GLY A 287 7.64 8.66 -26.39
CA GLY A 287 7.12 7.37 -25.88
C GLY A 287 6.54 7.43 -24.45
N GLY A 288 6.26 8.62 -23.94
CA GLY A 288 5.52 8.81 -22.70
C GLY A 288 4.02 8.53 -22.87
N ALA A 289 3.27 8.60 -21.75
CA ALA A 289 1.83 8.41 -21.76
C ALA A 289 1.13 9.54 -22.56
N ALA A 290 0.26 9.18 -23.50
CA ALA A 290 -0.51 10.13 -24.26
C ALA A 290 -1.43 10.96 -23.34
N GLY A 291 -1.36 12.30 -23.43
CA GLY A 291 -2.15 13.22 -22.61
C GLY A 291 -1.66 13.37 -21.16
N ALA A 292 -0.48 12.87 -20.81
CA ALA A 292 0.12 13.08 -19.49
C ALA A 292 0.36 14.58 -19.23
N THR A 293 0.02 15.02 -18.02
CA THR A 293 0.24 16.39 -17.56
C THR A 293 0.98 16.37 -16.22
N VAL A 294 1.63 17.48 -15.85
CA VAL A 294 2.26 17.62 -14.52
C VAL A 294 1.27 17.32 -13.40
N LYS A 295 0.03 17.77 -13.53
CA LYS A 295 -1.03 17.46 -12.55
C LYS A 295 -1.30 15.96 -12.47
N LEU A 296 -1.41 15.26 -13.60
CA LEU A 296 -1.63 13.80 -13.62
C LEU A 296 -0.42 13.06 -13.06
N ALA A 297 0.81 13.43 -13.44
CA ALA A 297 2.02 12.85 -12.89
C ALA A 297 2.06 12.98 -11.36
N LEU A 298 1.81 14.18 -10.83
CA LEU A 298 1.77 14.46 -9.40
C LEU A 298 0.67 13.64 -8.70
N THR A 299 -0.58 13.76 -9.16
CA THR A 299 -1.72 13.13 -8.47
C THR A 299 -1.66 11.61 -8.52
N LYS A 300 -1.32 11.03 -9.66
CA LYS A 300 -1.18 9.58 -9.81
C LYS A 300 0.07 9.06 -9.10
N GLY A 301 1.17 9.81 -9.12
CA GLY A 301 2.37 9.48 -8.38
C GLY A 301 2.11 9.42 -6.87
N VAL A 302 1.54 10.48 -6.29
CA VAL A 302 1.25 10.51 -4.85
C VAL A 302 0.22 9.44 -4.44
N ALA A 303 -0.89 9.32 -5.19
CA ALA A 303 -1.94 8.36 -4.84
C ALA A 303 -1.48 6.89 -4.94
N ARG A 304 -0.76 6.53 -6.00
CA ARG A 304 -0.24 5.17 -6.18
C ARG A 304 0.98 4.89 -5.29
N GLY A 305 1.79 5.91 -4.99
CA GLY A 305 2.84 5.82 -3.98
C GLY A 305 2.29 5.50 -2.61
N LEU A 306 1.25 6.22 -2.16
CA LEU A 306 0.56 5.93 -0.90
C LEU A 306 -0.01 4.50 -0.86
N PHE A 307 -0.69 4.10 -1.94
CA PHE A 307 -1.27 2.75 -2.03
C PHE A 307 -0.20 1.66 -1.88
N SER A 308 1.03 1.90 -2.36
CA SER A 308 2.14 0.96 -2.27
C SER A 308 2.79 0.98 -0.88
N ASN A 309 3.35 2.12 -0.45
CA ASN A 309 4.18 2.19 0.75
C ASN A 309 3.42 2.45 2.06
N GLU A 310 2.13 2.79 1.98
CA GLU A 310 1.21 2.99 3.11
C GLU A 310 1.62 4.08 4.13
N ALA A 311 2.62 4.90 3.85
CA ALA A 311 3.14 5.89 4.78
C ALA A 311 2.13 7.04 5.01
N GLY A 312 1.70 7.24 6.24
CA GLY A 312 0.68 8.22 6.61
C GLY A 312 -0.75 7.68 6.51
N MET A 313 -0.94 6.43 6.09
CA MET A 313 -2.24 5.79 5.96
C MET A 313 -2.77 5.23 7.30
N GLY A 314 -1.87 4.94 8.23
CA GLY A 314 -2.24 4.36 9.53
C GLY A 314 -2.43 2.85 9.51
N SER A 315 -2.06 2.17 8.46
CA SER A 315 -2.22 0.72 8.29
C SER A 315 -1.09 -0.07 8.95
N THR A 316 0.14 0.13 8.50
CA THR A 316 1.33 -0.57 9.00
C THR A 316 1.65 -0.37 10.48
N PRO A 317 1.22 0.74 11.15
CA PRO A 317 1.33 0.87 12.60
C PRO A 317 0.79 -0.32 13.40
N HIS A 318 -0.16 -1.09 12.87
CA HIS A 318 -0.67 -2.31 13.52
C HIS A 318 0.40 -3.39 13.65
N ALA A 319 1.21 -3.61 12.61
CA ALA A 319 2.33 -4.54 12.66
C ALA A 319 3.46 -4.00 13.55
N HIS A 320 3.77 -2.73 13.41
CA HIS A 320 4.83 -2.10 14.20
C HIS A 320 4.51 -2.02 15.69
N ALA A 321 3.24 -1.90 16.07
CA ALA A 321 2.80 -1.89 17.47
C ALA A 321 3.14 -3.17 18.23
N VAL A 322 3.00 -4.31 17.57
CA VAL A 322 3.20 -5.63 18.21
C VAL A 322 4.66 -6.09 18.20
N ALA A 323 5.58 -5.29 17.66
CA ALA A 323 7.01 -5.57 17.71
C ALA A 323 7.56 -5.49 19.14
N LYS A 324 8.44 -6.46 19.49
CA LYS A 324 9.20 -6.47 20.74
C LYS A 324 10.46 -5.63 20.55
N VAL A 325 10.48 -4.44 21.10
CA VAL A 325 11.62 -3.52 21.07
C VAL A 325 11.80 -2.84 22.41
N ASP A 326 13.03 -2.47 22.73
CA ASP A 326 13.38 -1.82 24.00
C ASP A 326 12.96 -0.34 24.01
N HIS A 327 12.89 0.30 22.83
CA HIS A 327 12.48 1.68 22.70
C HIS A 327 11.64 1.91 21.43
N PRO A 328 10.52 2.69 21.49
CA PRO A 328 9.63 2.92 20.35
C PRO A 328 10.32 3.39 19.06
N VAL A 329 11.37 4.20 19.18
CA VAL A 329 12.16 4.74 18.06
C VAL A 329 12.85 3.63 17.26
N GLU A 330 13.20 2.52 17.89
CA GLU A 330 13.83 1.39 17.18
C GLU A 330 12.89 0.85 16.09
N GLN A 331 11.61 0.75 16.39
CA GLN A 331 10.62 0.34 15.41
C GLN A 331 10.30 1.44 14.39
N GLY A 332 10.44 2.71 14.76
CA GLY A 332 10.37 3.83 13.82
C GLY A 332 11.42 3.73 12.71
N PHE A 333 12.66 3.41 13.04
CA PHE A 333 13.73 3.17 12.05
C PHE A 333 13.40 2.01 11.11
N VAL A 334 12.88 0.92 11.64
CA VAL A 334 12.51 -0.27 10.87
C VAL A 334 11.35 0.04 9.90
N ALA A 335 10.33 0.77 10.37
CA ALA A 335 9.20 1.19 9.54
C ALA A 335 9.64 2.09 8.37
N MET A 336 10.53 3.03 8.64
CA MET A 336 11.11 3.92 7.62
C MET A 336 11.86 3.14 6.53
N THR A 337 12.61 2.11 6.93
CA THR A 337 13.33 1.24 5.98
C THR A 337 12.37 0.40 5.14
N GLY A 338 11.20 0.02 5.68
CA GLY A 338 10.14 -0.65 4.93
C GLY A 338 9.67 0.16 3.72
N VAL A 339 9.38 1.46 3.92
CA VAL A 339 8.99 2.38 2.83
C VAL A 339 10.10 2.52 1.79
N PHE A 340 11.37 2.57 2.23
CA PHE A 340 12.50 2.60 1.30
C PHE A 340 12.56 1.35 0.43
N ILE A 341 12.43 0.16 1.03
CA ILE A 341 12.44 -1.12 0.29
C ILE A 341 11.26 -1.17 -0.69
N ASP A 342 10.05 -0.80 -0.25
CA ASP A 342 8.86 -0.81 -1.09
C ASP A 342 9.03 0.05 -2.34
N THR A 343 9.33 1.34 -2.16
CA THR A 343 9.26 2.32 -3.25
C THR A 343 10.59 2.44 -4.00
N PHE A 344 11.72 2.61 -3.30
CA PHE A 344 13.02 2.86 -3.96
C PHE A 344 13.68 1.57 -4.47
N VAL A 345 13.26 0.39 -3.99
CA VAL A 345 13.77 -0.88 -4.51
C VAL A 345 12.70 -1.53 -5.39
N ILE A 346 11.62 -2.06 -4.82
CA ILE A 346 10.70 -2.95 -5.54
C ILE A 346 9.90 -2.21 -6.61
N LEU A 347 9.21 -1.11 -6.25
CA LEU A 347 8.42 -0.33 -7.20
C LEU A 347 9.28 0.28 -8.29
N ASN A 348 10.46 0.77 -7.91
CA ASN A 348 11.40 1.37 -8.87
C ASN A 348 11.89 0.37 -9.93
N LEU A 349 12.11 -0.89 -9.55
CA LEU A 349 12.45 -1.95 -10.51
C LEU A 349 11.33 -2.15 -11.54
N THR A 350 10.05 -2.18 -11.12
CA THR A 350 8.91 -2.23 -12.05
C THR A 350 8.94 -1.05 -13.02
N ALA A 351 9.13 0.15 -12.49
CA ALA A 351 9.15 1.35 -13.29
C ALA A 351 10.29 1.34 -14.32
N LEU A 352 11.50 0.95 -13.90
CA LEU A 352 12.65 0.84 -14.79
C LEU A 352 12.43 -0.20 -15.88
N VAL A 353 11.89 -1.38 -15.55
CA VAL A 353 11.56 -2.40 -16.56
C VAL A 353 10.59 -1.85 -17.60
N ILE A 354 9.49 -1.22 -17.17
CA ILE A 354 8.47 -0.69 -18.10
C ILE A 354 9.04 0.44 -18.99
N ILE A 355 9.87 1.32 -18.44
CA ILE A 355 10.44 2.44 -19.19
C ILE A 355 11.54 1.97 -20.14
N THR A 356 12.48 1.13 -19.68
CA THR A 356 13.61 0.63 -20.49
C THR A 356 13.20 -0.31 -21.61
N THR A 357 12.01 -0.92 -21.51
CA THR A 357 11.41 -1.74 -22.57
C THR A 357 10.48 -0.96 -23.49
N HIS A 358 10.36 0.37 -23.30
CA HIS A 358 9.47 1.24 -24.07
C HIS A 358 8.00 0.76 -24.11
N SER A 359 7.50 0.19 -23.01
CA SER A 359 6.19 -0.47 -23.01
C SER A 359 5.00 0.50 -22.78
N ILE A 360 5.23 1.75 -22.36
CA ILE A 360 4.17 2.73 -22.07
C ILE A 360 3.24 2.99 -23.26
N PRO A 361 3.73 3.16 -24.53
CA PRO A 361 2.89 3.49 -25.68
C PRO A 361 1.92 2.40 -26.11
N THR A 362 1.98 1.22 -25.51
CA THR A 362 1.08 0.08 -25.84
C THR A 362 -0.39 0.34 -25.50
N GLY A 363 -0.67 1.34 -24.64
CA GLY A 363 -2.01 1.62 -24.12
C GLY A 363 -2.49 0.63 -23.04
N LEU A 364 -1.66 -0.36 -22.69
CA LEU A 364 -1.93 -1.28 -21.60
C LEU A 364 -1.78 -0.59 -20.24
N THR A 365 -2.40 -1.14 -19.20
CA THR A 365 -2.32 -0.61 -17.83
C THR A 365 -2.28 -1.75 -16.80
N GLY A 366 -1.99 -1.42 -15.55
CA GLY A 366 -2.01 -2.39 -14.46
C GLY A 366 -1.06 -3.56 -14.67
N ALA A 367 -1.49 -4.75 -14.25
CA ALA A 367 -0.70 -5.97 -14.34
C ALA A 367 -0.37 -6.35 -15.80
N GLU A 368 -1.27 -6.05 -16.75
CA GLU A 368 -1.06 -6.36 -18.15
C GLU A 368 0.11 -5.62 -18.77
N LEU A 369 0.30 -4.34 -18.38
CA LEU A 369 1.46 -3.55 -18.83
C LEU A 369 2.76 -4.13 -18.28
N SER A 370 2.77 -4.54 -17.00
CA SER A 370 3.93 -5.20 -16.41
C SER A 370 4.23 -6.54 -17.10
N GLN A 371 3.21 -7.37 -17.32
CA GLN A 371 3.38 -8.65 -18.05
C GLN A 371 3.97 -8.40 -19.44
N TYR A 372 3.44 -7.43 -20.18
CA TYR A 372 3.97 -7.08 -21.51
C TYR A 372 5.44 -6.66 -21.43
N ALA A 373 5.80 -5.78 -20.49
CA ALA A 373 7.16 -5.28 -20.34
C ALA A 373 8.17 -6.41 -20.06
N PHE A 374 7.84 -7.34 -19.18
CA PHE A 374 8.69 -8.51 -18.92
C PHE A 374 8.71 -9.49 -20.09
N SER A 375 7.61 -9.59 -20.85
CA SER A 375 7.53 -10.47 -22.01
C SER A 375 8.36 -9.99 -23.19
N THR A 376 8.80 -8.74 -23.25
CA THR A 376 9.72 -8.24 -24.27
C THR A 376 11.07 -9.01 -24.27
N LEU A 377 11.52 -9.45 -23.10
CA LEU A 377 12.74 -10.27 -22.97
C LEU A 377 12.41 -11.76 -22.80
N TYR A 378 11.45 -12.09 -21.92
CA TYR A 378 11.19 -13.47 -21.52
C TYR A 378 10.17 -14.18 -22.42
N GLY A 379 9.60 -13.49 -23.44
CA GLY A 379 8.49 -14.02 -24.23
C GLY A 379 7.32 -14.43 -23.32
N LYS A 380 6.69 -15.56 -23.58
CA LYS A 380 5.60 -16.10 -22.73
C LYS A 380 6.01 -16.31 -21.26
N GLY A 381 7.31 -16.51 -20.99
CA GLY A 381 7.86 -16.60 -19.63
C GLY A 381 7.65 -15.31 -18.80
N GLY A 382 7.54 -14.15 -19.44
CA GLY A 382 7.25 -12.88 -18.78
C GLY A 382 5.85 -12.83 -18.16
N ASP A 383 4.84 -13.31 -18.87
CA ASP A 383 3.47 -13.43 -18.33
C ASP A 383 3.45 -14.36 -17.12
N ILE A 384 4.16 -15.50 -17.21
CA ILE A 384 4.27 -16.48 -16.12
C ILE A 384 5.01 -15.89 -14.92
N PHE A 385 6.15 -15.22 -15.16
CA PHE A 385 6.95 -14.60 -14.12
C PHE A 385 6.12 -13.58 -13.31
N ILE A 386 5.41 -12.69 -13.99
CA ILE A 386 4.58 -11.69 -13.32
C ILE A 386 3.37 -12.32 -12.63
N ALA A 387 2.75 -13.35 -13.20
CA ALA A 387 1.66 -14.06 -12.53
C ALA A 387 2.11 -14.70 -11.20
N VAL A 388 3.28 -15.35 -11.19
CA VAL A 388 3.87 -15.93 -9.97
C VAL A 388 4.26 -14.85 -8.97
N CYS A 389 4.89 -13.75 -9.40
CA CYS A 389 5.20 -12.62 -8.55
C CYS A 389 3.93 -12.00 -7.96
N MET A 390 2.88 -11.83 -8.78
CA MET A 390 1.59 -11.30 -8.34
C MET A 390 0.94 -12.20 -7.28
N LEU A 391 1.03 -13.53 -7.43
CA LEU A 391 0.54 -14.45 -6.42
C LEU A 391 1.24 -14.22 -5.07
N PHE A 392 2.56 -14.16 -5.04
CA PHE A 392 3.29 -13.95 -3.78
C PHE A 392 3.05 -12.56 -3.20
N PHE A 393 3.14 -11.51 -4.00
CA PHE A 393 2.98 -10.12 -3.55
C PHE A 393 1.55 -9.85 -3.07
N ALA A 394 0.56 -10.14 -3.91
CA ALA A 394 -0.82 -9.87 -3.56
C ALA A 394 -1.33 -10.80 -2.46
N PHE A 395 -0.90 -12.06 -2.40
CA PHE A 395 -1.28 -12.97 -1.34
C PHE A 395 -0.69 -12.55 0.02
N SER A 396 0.58 -12.13 0.05
CA SER A 396 1.18 -11.60 1.27
C SER A 396 0.45 -10.34 1.74
N THR A 397 0.01 -9.49 0.80
CA THR A 397 -0.78 -8.29 1.13
C THR A 397 -2.17 -8.65 1.69
N ILE A 398 -2.85 -9.66 1.14
CA ILE A 398 -4.11 -10.18 1.71
C ILE A 398 -3.91 -10.55 3.19
N ILE A 399 -2.82 -11.23 3.52
CA ILE A 399 -2.50 -11.64 4.89
C ILE A 399 -2.21 -10.41 5.78
N GLY A 400 -1.39 -9.47 5.32
CA GLY A 400 -1.04 -8.27 6.07
C GLY A 400 -2.25 -7.36 6.31
N TRP A 401 -3.06 -7.12 5.29
CA TRP A 401 -4.26 -6.28 5.40
C TRP A 401 -5.37 -6.94 6.23
N TYR A 402 -5.51 -8.26 6.14
CA TYR A 402 -6.37 -8.99 7.06
C TYR A 402 -5.94 -8.74 8.52
N PHE A 403 -4.64 -8.83 8.82
CA PHE A 403 -4.11 -8.59 10.17
C PHE A 403 -4.44 -7.19 10.68
N PHE A 404 -4.34 -6.15 9.83
CA PHE A 404 -4.69 -4.78 10.20
C PHE A 404 -6.20 -4.64 10.45
N GLY A 405 -7.04 -5.18 9.57
CA GLY A 405 -8.49 -5.21 9.76
C GLY A 405 -8.92 -5.98 11.00
N GLN A 406 -8.29 -7.13 11.27
CA GLN A 406 -8.53 -7.94 12.46
C GLN A 406 -8.33 -7.16 13.77
N ALA A 407 -7.25 -6.37 13.87
CA ALA A 407 -6.97 -5.55 15.04
C ALA A 407 -8.10 -4.52 15.29
N ASN A 408 -8.66 -3.95 14.22
CA ASN A 408 -9.74 -2.98 14.30
C ASN A 408 -11.11 -3.62 14.54
N VAL A 409 -11.39 -4.79 13.99
CA VAL A 409 -12.59 -5.58 14.33
C VAL A 409 -12.56 -6.00 15.82
N LYS A 410 -11.40 -6.43 16.30
CA LYS A 410 -11.19 -6.74 17.72
C LYS A 410 -11.44 -5.50 18.60
N TYR A 411 -10.98 -4.32 18.18
CA TYR A 411 -11.22 -3.06 18.89
C TYR A 411 -12.71 -2.66 18.94
N LEU A 412 -13.46 -2.85 17.83
CA LEU A 412 -14.87 -2.45 17.73
C LEU A 412 -15.82 -3.46 18.39
N PHE A 413 -15.59 -4.76 18.21
CA PHE A 413 -16.56 -5.82 18.49
C PHE A 413 -16.02 -6.93 19.41
N GLY A 414 -14.75 -6.80 19.88
CA GLY A 414 -14.09 -7.78 20.74
C GLY A 414 -13.53 -8.99 19.98
N ALA A 415 -12.80 -9.85 20.71
CA ALA A 415 -12.05 -10.97 20.13
C ALA A 415 -12.94 -12.03 19.44
N LYS A 416 -14.17 -12.23 19.92
CA LYS A 416 -15.11 -13.23 19.34
C LYS A 416 -15.49 -12.91 17.90
N ALA A 417 -15.55 -11.62 17.51
CA ALA A 417 -15.91 -11.19 16.17
C ALA A 417 -14.84 -11.53 15.13
N VAL A 418 -13.60 -11.75 15.53
CA VAL A 418 -12.46 -12.01 14.63
C VAL A 418 -12.69 -13.28 13.78
N LYS A 419 -13.27 -14.34 14.33
CA LYS A 419 -13.56 -15.57 13.54
C LYS A 419 -14.57 -15.34 12.44
N ILE A 420 -15.61 -14.55 12.73
CA ILE A 420 -16.64 -14.18 11.75
C ILE A 420 -16.01 -13.29 10.67
N TYR A 421 -15.20 -12.32 11.07
CA TYR A 421 -14.45 -11.46 10.16
C TYR A 421 -13.55 -12.27 9.22
N SER A 422 -12.84 -13.29 9.70
CA SER A 422 -12.00 -14.16 8.88
C SER A 422 -12.77 -14.81 7.73
N VAL A 423 -13.98 -15.32 8.01
CA VAL A 423 -14.84 -15.94 7.01
C VAL A 423 -15.35 -14.90 6.02
N ILE A 424 -15.80 -13.74 6.50
CA ILE A 424 -16.30 -12.66 5.62
C ILE A 424 -15.18 -12.19 4.68
N VAL A 425 -13.95 -11.99 5.18
CA VAL A 425 -12.81 -11.60 4.34
C VAL A 425 -12.51 -12.66 3.28
N ALA A 426 -12.51 -13.95 3.64
CA ALA A 426 -12.29 -15.02 2.67
C ALA A 426 -13.38 -15.02 1.56
N VAL A 427 -14.63 -14.77 1.92
CA VAL A 427 -15.73 -14.61 0.95
C VAL A 427 -15.47 -13.36 0.07
N CYS A 428 -15.06 -12.23 0.65
CA CYS A 428 -14.72 -11.02 -0.11
C CYS A 428 -13.54 -11.25 -1.06
N VAL A 429 -12.52 -12.02 -0.66
CA VAL A 429 -11.40 -12.44 -1.52
C VAL A 429 -11.91 -13.24 -2.72
N PHE A 430 -12.81 -14.21 -2.50
CA PHE A 430 -13.41 -14.98 -3.59
C PHE A 430 -14.24 -14.11 -4.53
N LEU A 431 -15.18 -13.33 -3.98
CA LEU A 431 -16.05 -12.46 -4.78
C LEU A 431 -15.26 -11.37 -5.51
N GLY A 432 -14.21 -10.84 -4.88
CA GLY A 432 -13.32 -9.85 -5.47
C GLY A 432 -12.63 -10.35 -6.73
N SER A 433 -12.27 -11.65 -6.80
CA SER A 433 -11.67 -12.24 -8.01
C SER A 433 -12.62 -12.23 -9.22
N LEU A 434 -13.93 -12.11 -8.99
CA LEU A 434 -14.98 -12.10 -10.02
C LEU A 434 -15.49 -10.70 -10.35
N ALA A 435 -15.15 -9.70 -9.53
CA ALA A 435 -15.66 -8.34 -9.65
C ALA A 435 -15.02 -7.59 -10.83
N GLU A 436 -15.71 -6.56 -11.32
CA GLU A 436 -15.13 -5.65 -12.31
C GLU A 436 -13.97 -4.86 -11.66
N VAL A 437 -12.82 -4.86 -12.33
CA VAL A 437 -11.55 -4.29 -11.84
C VAL A 437 -11.72 -2.81 -11.46
N GLU A 438 -12.41 -2.03 -12.29
CA GLU A 438 -12.54 -0.58 -12.11
C GLU A 438 -13.30 -0.21 -10.83
N LEU A 439 -14.42 -0.88 -10.56
CA LEU A 439 -15.23 -0.60 -9.37
C LEU A 439 -14.46 -0.92 -8.09
N VAL A 440 -13.80 -2.09 -8.04
CA VAL A 440 -13.06 -2.53 -6.84
C VAL A 440 -11.92 -1.56 -6.51
N TRP A 441 -11.16 -1.12 -7.53
CA TRP A 441 -10.11 -0.12 -7.35
C TRP A 441 -10.66 1.24 -6.92
N THR A 442 -11.78 1.70 -7.51
CA THR A 442 -12.38 2.99 -7.16
C THR A 442 -12.86 3.03 -5.70
N MET A 443 -13.50 1.97 -5.24
CA MET A 443 -13.93 1.84 -3.85
C MET A 443 -12.71 1.78 -2.90
N GLN A 444 -11.71 0.99 -3.24
CA GLN A 444 -10.46 0.89 -2.49
C GLN A 444 -9.77 2.24 -2.33
N ASP A 445 -9.56 2.97 -3.43
CA ASP A 445 -8.90 4.28 -3.43
C ASP A 445 -9.68 5.30 -2.57
N THR A 446 -11.01 5.25 -2.62
CA THR A 446 -11.87 6.15 -1.83
C THR A 446 -11.75 5.88 -0.33
N PHE A 447 -11.89 4.63 0.11
CA PHE A 447 -11.81 4.31 1.54
C PHE A 447 -10.39 4.52 2.09
N ASN A 448 -9.35 4.19 1.32
CA ASN A 448 -7.97 4.49 1.69
C ASN A 448 -7.76 5.99 1.91
N SER A 449 -8.27 6.81 1.00
CA SER A 449 -8.14 8.27 1.10
C SER A 449 -8.81 8.84 2.34
N LEU A 450 -10.00 8.35 2.65
CA LEU A 450 -10.75 8.78 3.85
C LEU A 450 -10.05 8.36 5.15
N MET A 451 -9.40 7.18 5.18
CA MET A 451 -8.71 6.64 6.34
C MET A 451 -7.49 7.49 6.76
N VAL A 452 -6.83 8.15 5.81
CA VAL A 452 -5.68 9.03 6.06
C VAL A 452 -6.03 10.18 7.00
N ILE A 453 -7.25 10.75 6.89
CA ILE A 453 -7.64 11.97 7.62
C ILE A 453 -7.54 11.81 9.14
N PRO A 454 -8.25 10.88 9.81
CA PRO A 454 -8.18 10.75 11.26
C PRO A 454 -6.77 10.38 11.74
N ASN A 455 -6.00 9.64 10.95
CA ASN A 455 -4.64 9.27 11.27
C ASN A 455 -3.70 10.48 11.28
N ILE A 456 -3.65 11.25 10.21
CA ILE A 456 -2.79 12.44 10.11
C ILE A 456 -3.15 13.49 11.14
N LEU A 457 -4.44 13.74 11.40
CA LEU A 457 -4.88 14.66 12.45
C LEU A 457 -4.35 14.24 13.82
N ALA A 458 -4.39 12.95 14.16
CA ALA A 458 -3.86 12.44 15.42
C ALA A 458 -2.34 12.59 15.51
N LEU A 459 -1.61 12.34 14.43
CA LEU A 459 -0.16 12.53 14.40
C LEU A 459 0.24 13.99 14.59
N PHE A 460 -0.47 14.93 13.96
CA PHE A 460 -0.25 16.37 14.19
C PHE A 460 -0.52 16.77 15.65
N ALA A 461 -1.63 16.30 16.23
CA ALA A 461 -1.97 16.57 17.62
C ALA A 461 -0.91 16.01 18.60
N LEU A 462 -0.34 14.84 18.29
CA LEU A 462 0.70 14.18 19.08
C LEU A 462 2.12 14.58 18.69
N SER A 463 2.31 15.54 17.79
CA SER A 463 3.63 15.88 17.24
C SER A 463 4.66 16.28 18.30
N SER A 464 4.25 16.88 19.40
CA SER A 464 5.14 17.20 20.55
C SER A 464 5.51 15.95 21.35
N VAL A 465 4.61 14.97 21.44
CA VAL A 465 4.87 13.68 22.09
C VAL A 465 5.85 12.88 21.25
N ILE A 466 5.65 12.84 19.92
CA ILE A 466 6.57 12.20 18.96
C ILE A 466 7.98 12.77 19.13
N LYS A 467 8.10 14.11 19.15
CA LYS A 467 9.39 14.79 19.33
C LYS A 467 10.05 14.43 20.66
N LYS A 468 9.30 14.38 21.77
CA LYS A 468 9.82 13.98 23.07
C LYS A 468 10.37 12.55 23.06
N VAL A 469 9.64 11.59 22.48
CA VAL A 469 10.10 10.19 22.40
C VAL A 469 11.33 10.06 21.49
N HIS A 470 11.35 10.84 20.40
CA HIS A 470 12.50 10.90 19.52
C HIS A 470 13.75 11.44 20.26
N ASP A 471 13.63 12.57 20.95
CA ASP A 471 14.74 13.18 21.66
C ASP A 471 15.26 12.30 22.80
N ASP A 472 14.37 11.65 23.56
CA ASP A 472 14.73 10.71 24.62
C ASP A 472 15.61 9.56 24.10
N TYR A 473 15.30 9.04 22.93
CA TYR A 473 16.15 8.01 22.30
C TYR A 473 17.59 8.51 22.07
N PHE A 474 17.76 9.68 21.48
CA PHE A 474 19.09 10.19 21.12
C PHE A 474 19.85 10.74 22.30
N GLN A 475 19.18 11.30 23.30
CA GLN A 475 19.81 11.92 24.47
C GLN A 475 20.16 10.89 25.55
N ASN A 476 19.26 9.95 25.81
CA ASN A 476 19.33 9.05 26.95
C ASN A 476 19.58 7.59 26.56
N PHE A 477 18.75 7.03 25.66
CA PHE A 477 18.75 5.62 25.39
C PHE A 477 19.96 5.16 24.56
N SER A 478 20.25 5.82 23.44
CA SER A 478 21.32 5.39 22.53
C SER A 478 22.73 5.57 23.14
N LYS A 479 22.89 6.51 24.08
CA LYS A 479 24.16 6.72 24.81
C LYS A 479 24.44 5.64 25.85
N LYS A 480 23.39 5.02 26.41
CA LYS A 480 23.55 3.92 27.39
C LYS A 480 23.89 2.58 26.74
N LYS A 481 23.64 2.43 25.43
CA LYS A 481 23.97 1.21 24.67
C LYS A 481 25.34 1.25 23.95
N LYS A 482 26.01 2.40 23.96
CA LYS A 482 27.41 2.55 23.56
C LYS A 482 28.33 2.36 24.75
#